data_af8740077e47f7e0baa99160efd78d90
#
_entry.id   af8740077e47f7e0baa99160efd78d90
#
_cell.length_a   1.000
_cell.length_b   1.000
_cell.length_c   1.000
_cell.angle_alpha   90.00
_cell.angle_beta   90.00
_cell.angle_gamma   90.00
#
_symmetry.space_group_name_H-M   'P 1'
#
loop_
_entity.id
_entity.type
_entity.pdbx_description
1 polymer ?
#
loop_
_entity_poly.entity_id
_entity_poly.type
_entity_poly.pdbx_seq_one_letter_code
_entity_poly.pdbx_strand_id
1 'polypeptide(L)'
;MNLETCQHLLEASICHTRSTAPADTPLGQTAESILTMASAYDSDGREFFARGDPVNALAAYWYGFGWLHGGVAMGLLTTSTGVQSCPFTSAIESAPELYREKLDEKTARYLRLLDTAIRSVFPAPDRSTPNGRFADQVLCIASAYRERGRQRMAESHREDALACFSYGHGWLDAGVRAGLFAVIANRDIFTV
;
A
#
# COMPACT_ATOMS: atom_id res chain seq x y z
N MET A 1 5.52 -0.93 17.20
CA MET A 1 5.57 0.37 16.49
C MET A 1 4.25 1.07 16.69
N ASN A 2 4.24 2.33 17.12
CA ASN A 2 3.00 3.11 17.28
C ASN A 2 2.63 3.89 16.01
N LEU A 3 1.43 4.45 15.99
CA LEU A 3 0.91 5.20 14.82
C LEU A 3 1.71 6.47 14.52
N GLU A 4 2.20 7.17 15.55
CA GLU A 4 3.04 8.35 15.36
C GLU A 4 4.34 8.01 14.63
N THR A 5 4.94 6.86 14.99
CA THR A 5 6.11 6.35 14.27
C THR A 5 5.78 6.02 12.82
N CYS A 6 4.61 5.39 12.55
CA CYS A 6 4.18 5.12 11.17
C CYS A 6 4.02 6.40 10.35
N GLN A 7 3.36 7.42 10.94
CA GLN A 7 3.20 8.74 10.33
C GLN A 7 4.54 9.37 9.98
N HIS A 8 5.44 9.51 10.95
CA HIS A 8 6.75 10.13 10.73
C HIS A 8 7.59 9.41 9.68
N LEU A 9 7.54 8.07 9.66
CA LEU A 9 8.27 7.29 8.67
C LEU A 9 7.71 7.49 7.26
N LEU A 10 6.38 7.52 7.09
CA LEU A 10 5.76 7.74 5.78
C LEU A 10 6.05 9.16 5.28
N GLU A 11 5.83 10.18 6.11
CA GLU A 11 6.12 11.58 5.80
C GLU A 11 7.59 11.78 5.40
N ALA A 12 8.52 11.27 6.21
CA ALA A 12 9.94 11.36 5.90
C ALA A 12 10.30 10.64 4.59
N SER A 13 9.71 9.45 4.35
CA SER A 13 9.93 8.70 3.11
C SER A 13 9.43 9.48 1.90
N ILE A 14 8.24 10.09 1.97
CA ILE A 14 7.68 10.93 0.90
C ILE A 14 8.58 12.14 0.63
N CYS A 15 9.00 12.87 1.67
CA CYS A 15 9.83 14.06 1.55
C CYS A 15 11.18 13.79 0.86
N HIS A 16 11.72 12.58 1.01
CA HIS A 16 13.00 12.18 0.42
C HIS A 16 12.86 11.45 -0.92
N THR A 17 11.64 11.33 -1.45
CA THR A 17 11.35 10.62 -2.69
C THR A 17 11.10 11.60 -3.84
N ARG A 18 11.57 11.24 -5.05
CA ARG A 18 11.42 12.04 -6.27
C ARG A 18 11.15 11.13 -7.46
N SER A 19 10.52 11.70 -8.50
CA SER A 19 10.41 11.06 -9.81
C SER A 19 11.80 10.80 -10.41
N THR A 20 11.97 9.66 -11.08
CA THR A 20 13.17 9.30 -11.84
C THR A 20 13.14 9.84 -13.27
N ALA A 21 11.97 10.30 -13.75
CA ALA A 21 11.76 10.80 -15.09
C ALA A 21 11.29 12.27 -15.07
N PRO A 22 11.54 13.06 -16.14
CA PRO A 22 11.04 14.42 -16.26
C PRO A 22 9.51 14.47 -16.19
N ALA A 23 8.96 15.50 -15.52
CA ALA A 23 7.53 15.62 -15.22
C ALA A 23 6.63 15.70 -16.47
N ASP A 24 7.16 16.18 -17.59
CA ASP A 24 6.46 16.30 -18.88
C ASP A 24 6.39 14.99 -19.68
N THR A 25 7.05 13.93 -19.18
CA THR A 25 7.01 12.60 -19.82
C THR A 25 5.88 11.73 -19.24
N PRO A 26 5.36 10.73 -19.98
CA PRO A 26 4.37 9.78 -19.45
C PRO A 26 4.86 9.05 -18.18
N LEU A 27 6.14 8.70 -18.12
CA LEU A 27 6.72 8.06 -16.92
C LEU A 27 6.79 9.03 -15.74
N GLY A 28 7.17 10.30 -15.98
CA GLY A 28 7.18 11.33 -14.95
C GLY A 28 5.78 11.62 -14.42
N GLN A 29 4.78 11.73 -15.29
CA GLN A 29 3.37 11.91 -14.89
C GLN A 29 2.86 10.73 -14.06
N THR A 30 3.23 9.50 -14.42
CA THR A 30 2.90 8.30 -13.65
C THR A 30 3.57 8.31 -12.28
N ALA A 31 4.85 8.66 -12.22
CA ALA A 31 5.62 8.79 -10.98
C ALA A 31 5.01 9.82 -10.03
N GLU A 32 4.69 11.02 -10.55
CA GLU A 32 4.04 12.08 -9.79
C GLU A 32 2.64 11.67 -9.29
N SER A 33 1.87 10.94 -10.10
CA SER A 33 0.57 10.42 -9.68
C SER A 33 0.71 9.43 -8.52
N ILE A 34 1.70 8.53 -8.56
CA ILE A 34 1.97 7.58 -7.47
C ILE A 34 2.39 8.32 -6.19
N LEU A 35 3.28 9.31 -6.31
CA LEU A 35 3.72 10.12 -5.17
C LEU A 35 2.59 10.95 -4.57
N THR A 36 1.72 11.49 -5.42
CA THR A 36 0.50 12.21 -5.00
C THR A 36 -0.42 11.31 -4.19
N MET A 37 -0.63 10.06 -4.63
CA MET A 37 -1.45 9.10 -3.88
C MET A 37 -0.85 8.73 -2.54
N ALA A 38 0.47 8.47 -2.48
CA ALA A 38 1.16 8.22 -1.20
C ALA A 38 0.99 9.41 -0.24
N SER A 39 1.12 10.64 -0.75
CA SER A 39 0.94 11.89 0.03
C SER A 39 -0.51 12.08 0.50
N ALA A 40 -1.49 11.75 -0.34
CA ALA A 40 -2.91 11.82 0.03
C ALA A 40 -3.23 10.88 1.19
N TYR A 41 -2.74 9.63 1.14
CA TYR A 41 -2.92 8.67 2.23
C TYR A 41 -2.18 9.05 3.51
N ASP A 42 -1.03 9.71 3.43
CA ASP A 42 -0.38 10.31 4.61
C ASP A 42 -1.26 11.41 5.23
N SER A 43 -1.80 12.30 4.40
CA SER A 43 -2.72 13.36 4.84
C SER A 43 -3.99 12.80 5.49
N ASP A 44 -4.63 11.82 4.83
CA ASP A 44 -5.83 11.14 5.35
C ASP A 44 -5.53 10.45 6.69
N GLY A 45 -4.38 9.78 6.78
CA GLY A 45 -3.95 9.12 8.01
C GLY A 45 -3.80 10.10 9.17
N ARG A 46 -3.19 11.27 8.92
CA ARG A 46 -3.07 12.36 9.92
C ARG A 46 -4.43 12.90 10.35
N GLU A 47 -5.33 13.12 9.40
CA GLU A 47 -6.68 13.60 9.70
C GLU A 47 -7.48 12.59 10.54
N PHE A 48 -7.43 11.30 10.19
CA PHE A 48 -8.06 10.25 10.99
C PHE A 48 -7.47 10.17 12.40
N PHE A 49 -6.15 10.22 12.51
CA PHE A 49 -5.48 10.16 13.81
C PHE A 49 -5.84 11.36 14.69
N ALA A 50 -5.85 12.57 14.14
CA ALA A 50 -6.24 13.79 14.85
C ALA A 50 -7.71 13.77 15.32
N ARG A 51 -8.59 13.05 14.60
CA ARG A 51 -10.00 12.85 14.98
C ARG A 51 -10.21 11.70 15.97
N GLY A 52 -9.16 11.05 16.44
CA GLY A 52 -9.26 9.92 17.35
C GLY A 52 -9.70 8.61 16.67
N ASP A 53 -9.36 8.44 15.38
CA ASP A 53 -9.65 7.23 14.60
C ASP A 53 -8.36 6.47 14.23
N PRO A 54 -7.75 5.76 15.18
CA PRO A 54 -6.48 5.07 14.95
C PRO A 54 -6.59 3.93 13.93
N VAL A 55 -7.77 3.32 13.78
CA VAL A 55 -7.98 2.20 12.85
C VAL A 55 -7.93 2.65 11.41
N ASN A 56 -8.60 3.77 11.07
CA ASN A 56 -8.52 4.34 9.74
C ASN A 56 -7.13 4.95 9.46
N ALA A 57 -6.51 5.58 10.46
CA ALA A 57 -5.16 6.12 10.34
C ALA A 57 -4.14 5.01 10.01
N LEU A 58 -4.20 3.88 10.71
CA LEU A 58 -3.36 2.72 10.46
C LEU A 58 -3.51 2.23 9.00
N ALA A 59 -4.76 2.04 8.55
CA ALA A 59 -5.02 1.58 7.19
C ALA A 59 -4.47 2.55 6.14
N ALA A 60 -4.66 3.86 6.34
CA ALA A 60 -4.20 4.89 5.42
C ALA A 60 -2.68 4.92 5.32
N TYR A 61 -1.95 4.96 6.44
CA TYR A 61 -0.48 4.96 6.41
C TYR A 61 0.10 3.75 5.68
N TRP A 62 -0.42 2.55 5.95
CA TRP A 62 0.09 1.34 5.30
C TRP A 62 -0.28 1.26 3.82
N TYR A 63 -1.42 1.82 3.45
CA TYR A 63 -1.78 1.97 2.04
C TYR A 63 -0.84 2.94 1.31
N GLY A 64 -0.52 4.08 1.93
CA GLY A 64 0.46 5.04 1.43
C GLY A 64 1.86 4.44 1.26
N PHE A 65 2.33 3.63 2.23
CA PHE A 65 3.57 2.86 2.08
C PHE A 65 3.51 1.91 0.88
N GLY A 66 2.37 1.24 0.66
CA GLY A 66 2.18 0.35 -0.50
C GLY A 66 2.38 1.07 -1.83
N TRP A 67 1.76 2.25 -1.99
CA TRP A 67 1.94 3.11 -3.16
C TRP A 67 3.40 3.54 -3.34
N LEU A 68 4.02 4.05 -2.29
CA LEU A 68 5.39 4.56 -2.34
C LEU A 68 6.40 3.47 -2.70
N HIS A 69 6.33 2.33 -2.00
CA HIS A 69 7.24 1.21 -2.23
C HIS A 69 7.02 0.56 -3.60
N GLY A 70 5.77 0.48 -4.07
CA GLY A 70 5.45 0.06 -5.42
C GLY A 70 6.13 0.96 -6.46
N GLY A 71 6.00 2.27 -6.32
CA GLY A 71 6.63 3.25 -7.22
C GLY A 71 8.16 3.17 -7.24
N VAL A 72 8.78 2.97 -6.07
CA VAL A 72 10.24 2.80 -5.97
C VAL A 72 10.69 1.49 -6.62
N ALA A 73 10.01 0.39 -6.35
CA ALA A 73 10.35 -0.91 -6.91
C ALA A 73 10.16 -0.99 -8.44
N MET A 74 9.21 -0.22 -8.99
CA MET A 74 9.04 -0.04 -10.44
C MET A 74 10.14 0.83 -11.08
N GLY A 75 11.00 1.46 -10.28
CA GLY A 75 12.00 2.41 -10.76
C GLY A 75 11.41 3.76 -11.21
N LEU A 76 10.14 4.02 -10.95
CA LEU A 76 9.48 5.30 -11.24
C LEU A 76 9.86 6.38 -10.22
N LEU A 77 10.13 5.97 -9.00
CA LEU A 77 10.53 6.82 -7.89
C LEU A 77 11.92 6.42 -7.37
N THR A 78 12.66 7.40 -6.87
CA THR A 78 13.93 7.19 -6.16
C THR A 78 13.89 7.90 -4.82
N THR A 79 14.56 7.34 -3.82
CA THR A 79 14.68 7.95 -2.49
C THR A 79 16.15 8.14 -2.10
N SER A 80 16.48 9.30 -1.54
CA SER A 80 17.85 9.64 -1.14
C SER A 80 18.31 8.93 0.14
N THR A 81 17.39 8.41 0.94
CA THR A 81 17.68 7.72 2.21
C THR A 81 17.75 6.20 2.07
N GLY A 82 17.66 5.68 0.85
CA GLY A 82 17.40 4.26 0.59
C GLY A 82 15.95 3.89 0.92
N VAL A 83 15.45 2.80 0.34
CA VAL A 83 14.18 2.22 0.79
C VAL A 83 14.44 1.75 2.22
N GLN A 84 13.94 2.50 3.21
CA GLN A 84 13.99 2.02 4.58
C GLN A 84 13.34 0.65 4.59
N SER A 85 14.04 -0.31 5.19
CA SER A 85 13.55 -1.68 5.34
C SER A 85 12.08 -1.66 5.75
N CYS A 86 11.27 -2.45 5.07
CA CYS A 86 9.83 -2.55 5.29
C CYS A 86 9.51 -2.40 6.78
N PRO A 87 8.66 -1.44 7.18
CA PRO A 87 8.36 -1.17 8.59
C PRO A 87 7.73 -2.37 9.34
N PHE A 88 7.43 -3.48 8.66
CA PHE A 88 6.98 -4.75 9.24
C PHE A 88 8.04 -5.52 10.07
N THR A 89 9.17 -4.93 10.39
CA THR A 89 10.15 -5.53 11.31
C THR A 89 9.72 -5.50 12.77
N SER A 90 8.74 -4.65 13.12
CA SER A 90 8.20 -4.50 14.48
C SER A 90 6.70 -4.75 14.49
N ALA A 91 6.20 -5.50 15.49
CA ALA A 91 4.78 -5.61 15.74
C ALA A 91 4.16 -4.23 15.99
N ILE A 92 2.96 -4.00 15.45
CA ILE A 92 2.21 -2.77 15.69
C ILE A 92 1.62 -2.85 17.10
N GLU A 93 1.62 -1.75 17.82
CA GLU A 93 0.98 -1.67 19.14
C GLU A 93 -0.51 -1.92 19.03
N SER A 94 -1.05 -2.66 19.98
CA SER A 94 -2.48 -2.96 20.03
C SER A 94 -3.29 -1.70 20.26
N ALA A 95 -4.34 -1.54 19.48
CA ALA A 95 -5.31 -0.47 19.65
C ALA A 95 -6.07 -0.65 20.99
N PRO A 96 -6.51 0.45 21.64
CA PRO A 96 -7.35 0.36 22.82
C PRO A 96 -8.61 -0.47 22.57
N GLU A 97 -9.10 -1.18 23.60
CA GLU A 97 -10.23 -2.11 23.53
C GLU A 97 -11.48 -1.49 22.88
N LEU A 98 -11.71 -0.19 23.11
CA LEU A 98 -12.86 0.54 22.54
C LEU A 98 -12.90 0.53 20.99
N TYR A 99 -11.79 0.26 20.31
CA TYR A 99 -11.70 0.18 18.85
C TYR A 99 -11.75 -1.26 18.31
N ARG A 100 -11.85 -2.27 19.15
CA ARG A 100 -11.76 -3.69 18.77
C ARG A 100 -12.78 -4.06 17.71
N GLU A 101 -14.05 -3.73 17.90
CA GLU A 101 -15.12 -4.05 16.95
C GLU A 101 -14.86 -3.42 15.57
N LYS A 102 -14.47 -2.14 15.56
CA LYS A 102 -14.12 -1.42 14.33
C LYS A 102 -12.91 -2.02 13.64
N LEU A 103 -11.90 -2.41 14.43
CA LEU A 103 -10.69 -3.04 13.91
C LEU A 103 -10.99 -4.41 13.30
N ASP A 104 -11.83 -5.22 13.94
CA ASP A 104 -12.26 -6.52 13.43
C ASP A 104 -13.04 -6.38 12.11
N GLU A 105 -14.03 -5.47 12.07
CA GLU A 105 -14.78 -5.19 10.83
C GLU A 105 -13.87 -4.71 9.71
N LYS A 106 -13.03 -3.73 10.00
CA LYS A 106 -12.12 -3.13 9.03
C LYS A 106 -11.13 -4.15 8.48
N THR A 107 -10.54 -4.96 9.35
CA THR A 107 -9.58 -6.00 8.96
C THR A 107 -10.23 -7.04 8.04
N ALA A 108 -11.43 -7.52 8.40
CA ALA A 108 -12.19 -8.44 7.55
C ALA A 108 -12.58 -7.82 6.20
N ARG A 109 -12.95 -6.53 6.18
CA ARG A 109 -13.27 -5.79 4.95
C ARG A 109 -12.04 -5.66 4.05
N TYR A 110 -10.87 -5.29 4.59
CA TYR A 110 -9.65 -5.11 3.79
C TYR A 110 -9.10 -6.42 3.26
N LEU A 111 -9.26 -7.53 3.99
CA LEU A 111 -9.00 -8.87 3.45
C LEU A 111 -9.86 -9.15 2.20
N ARG A 112 -11.19 -8.89 2.29
CA ARG A 112 -12.07 -9.10 1.14
C ARG A 112 -11.72 -8.19 -0.05
N LEU A 113 -11.36 -6.93 0.23
CA LEU A 113 -10.94 -5.98 -0.82
C LEU A 113 -9.68 -6.47 -1.52
N LEU A 114 -8.65 -6.85 -0.78
CA LEU A 114 -7.40 -7.36 -1.36
C LEU A 114 -7.60 -8.67 -2.12
N ASP A 115 -8.39 -9.61 -1.57
CA ASP A 115 -8.77 -10.85 -2.25
C ASP A 115 -9.48 -10.58 -3.59
N THR A 116 -10.38 -9.60 -3.60
CA THR A 116 -11.11 -9.21 -4.82
C THR A 116 -10.17 -8.50 -5.80
N ALA A 117 -9.33 -7.59 -5.33
CA ALA A 117 -8.39 -6.86 -6.17
C ALA A 117 -7.41 -7.80 -6.90
N ILE A 118 -6.82 -8.77 -6.20
CA ILE A 118 -5.93 -9.77 -6.80
C ILE A 118 -6.63 -10.55 -7.92
N ARG A 119 -7.91 -10.90 -7.76
CA ARG A 119 -8.70 -11.62 -8.79
C ARG A 119 -9.21 -10.73 -9.92
N SER A 120 -9.20 -9.41 -9.73
CA SER A 120 -9.76 -8.44 -10.67
C SER A 120 -8.73 -7.84 -11.63
N VAL A 121 -7.47 -8.23 -11.53
CA VAL A 121 -6.39 -7.75 -12.39
C VAL A 121 -5.73 -8.87 -13.17
N PHE A 122 -5.24 -8.52 -14.35
CA PHE A 122 -4.45 -9.41 -15.20
C PHE A 122 -3.22 -8.65 -15.70
N PRO A 123 -1.99 -9.24 -15.73
CA PRO A 123 -0.80 -8.61 -16.28
C PRO A 123 -1.06 -8.10 -17.71
N ALA A 124 -0.91 -6.79 -17.93
CA ALA A 124 -1.13 -6.18 -19.23
C ALA A 124 0.04 -6.38 -20.20
N PRO A 125 1.33 -6.26 -19.75
CA PRO A 125 2.47 -6.55 -20.60
C PRO A 125 2.66 -8.05 -20.83
N ASP A 126 3.26 -8.40 -21.97
CA ASP A 126 3.64 -9.79 -22.28
C ASP A 126 4.62 -10.32 -21.21
N ARG A 127 4.35 -11.52 -20.71
CA ARG A 127 5.12 -12.16 -19.62
C ARG A 127 6.61 -12.42 -19.97
N SER A 128 6.94 -12.50 -21.24
CA SER A 128 8.34 -12.62 -21.69
C SER A 128 9.15 -11.34 -21.48
N THR A 129 8.46 -10.19 -21.35
CA THR A 129 9.10 -8.87 -21.16
C THR A 129 9.50 -8.64 -19.69
N PRO A 130 10.45 -7.72 -19.42
CA PRO A 130 10.76 -7.30 -18.06
C PRO A 130 9.52 -6.78 -17.30
N ASN A 131 8.67 -5.98 -17.95
CA ASN A 131 7.46 -5.43 -17.33
C ASN A 131 6.43 -6.52 -17.01
N GLY A 132 6.26 -7.54 -17.86
CA GLY A 132 5.37 -8.66 -17.60
C GLY A 132 5.84 -9.50 -16.40
N ARG A 133 7.14 -9.79 -16.34
CA ARG A 133 7.73 -10.47 -15.17
C ARG A 133 7.59 -9.64 -13.89
N PHE A 134 7.72 -8.32 -14.00
CA PHE A 134 7.54 -7.45 -12.84
C PHE A 134 6.07 -7.38 -12.38
N ALA A 135 5.11 -7.41 -13.31
CA ALA A 135 3.68 -7.54 -12.96
C ALA A 135 3.41 -8.82 -12.16
N ASP A 136 3.98 -9.96 -12.56
CA ASP A 136 3.89 -11.21 -11.79
C ASP A 136 4.53 -11.06 -10.39
N GLN A 137 5.63 -10.31 -10.25
CA GLN A 137 6.24 -10.02 -8.94
C GLN A 137 5.32 -9.17 -8.05
N VAL A 138 4.66 -8.15 -8.60
CA VAL A 138 3.68 -7.32 -7.85
C VAL A 138 2.52 -8.18 -7.35
N LEU A 139 1.97 -9.09 -8.18
CA LEU A 139 0.95 -10.04 -7.76
C LEU A 139 1.44 -10.98 -6.65
N CYS A 140 2.68 -11.43 -6.76
CA CYS A 140 3.30 -12.25 -5.73
C CYS A 140 3.42 -11.48 -4.40
N ILE A 141 3.87 -10.23 -4.42
CA ILE A 141 3.96 -9.37 -3.24
C ILE A 141 2.58 -9.16 -2.61
N ALA A 142 1.57 -8.76 -3.38
CA ALA A 142 0.21 -8.57 -2.88
C ALA A 142 -0.35 -9.86 -2.26
N SER A 143 -0.11 -11.01 -2.91
CA SER A 143 -0.53 -12.32 -2.40
C SER A 143 0.22 -12.72 -1.12
N ALA A 144 1.52 -12.45 -1.03
CA ALA A 144 2.31 -12.73 0.16
C ALA A 144 1.83 -11.90 1.36
N TYR A 145 1.52 -10.61 1.15
CA TYR A 145 0.96 -9.78 2.22
C TYR A 145 -0.45 -10.19 2.61
N ARG A 146 -1.28 -10.65 1.67
CA ARG A 146 -2.57 -11.27 1.99
C ARG A 146 -2.40 -12.49 2.91
N GLU A 147 -1.51 -13.41 2.59
CA GLU A 147 -1.28 -14.61 3.41
C GLU A 147 -0.69 -14.27 4.77
N ARG A 148 0.29 -13.34 4.81
CA ARG A 148 0.83 -12.84 6.07
C ARG A 148 -0.25 -12.20 6.94
N GLY A 149 -1.14 -11.38 6.36
CA GLY A 149 -2.27 -10.80 7.07
C GLY A 149 -3.23 -11.86 7.62
N ARG A 150 -3.52 -12.91 6.86
CA ARG A 150 -4.34 -14.04 7.33
C ARG A 150 -3.70 -14.76 8.52
N GLN A 151 -2.39 -14.99 8.46
CA GLN A 151 -1.66 -15.56 9.58
C GLN A 151 -1.74 -14.65 10.81
N ARG A 152 -1.53 -13.34 10.65
CA ARG A 152 -1.65 -12.38 11.76
C ARG A 152 -3.06 -12.34 12.35
N MET A 153 -4.09 -12.43 11.53
CA MET A 153 -5.48 -12.59 12.01
C MET A 153 -5.65 -13.84 12.87
N ALA A 154 -5.12 -14.98 12.43
CA ALA A 154 -5.20 -16.24 13.18
C ALA A 154 -4.46 -16.16 14.52
N GLU A 155 -3.38 -15.39 14.59
CA GLU A 155 -2.60 -15.09 15.80
C GLU A 155 -3.23 -13.99 16.66
N SER A 156 -4.40 -13.45 16.29
CA SER A 156 -5.08 -12.32 16.95
C SER A 156 -4.34 -10.98 16.89
N HIS A 157 -3.36 -10.84 16.01
CA HIS A 157 -2.65 -9.57 15.73
C HIS A 157 -3.36 -8.80 14.61
N ARG A 158 -4.51 -8.19 14.91
CA ARG A 158 -5.41 -7.59 13.94
C ARG A 158 -4.86 -6.34 13.30
N GLU A 159 -4.11 -5.54 14.04
CA GLU A 159 -3.43 -4.34 13.55
C GLU A 159 -2.40 -4.69 12.48
N ASP A 160 -1.57 -5.70 12.73
CA ASP A 160 -0.61 -6.21 11.76
C ASP A 160 -1.32 -6.77 10.52
N ALA A 161 -2.46 -7.44 10.71
CA ALA A 161 -3.25 -7.98 9.61
C ALA A 161 -3.83 -6.86 8.73
N LEU A 162 -4.44 -5.84 9.34
CA LEU A 162 -4.98 -4.67 8.62
C LEU A 162 -3.87 -3.95 7.85
N ALA A 163 -2.72 -3.75 8.47
CA ALA A 163 -1.54 -3.16 7.84
C ALA A 163 -1.08 -3.97 6.61
N CYS A 164 -1.01 -5.31 6.73
CA CYS A 164 -0.64 -6.19 5.62
C CYS A 164 -1.62 -6.08 4.45
N PHE A 165 -2.92 -6.08 4.71
CA PHE A 165 -3.94 -5.99 3.66
C PHE A 165 -3.94 -4.62 2.97
N SER A 166 -3.81 -3.54 3.73
CA SER A 166 -3.71 -2.17 3.19
C SER A 166 -2.46 -2.02 2.32
N TYR A 167 -1.32 -2.48 2.80
CA TYR A 167 -0.06 -2.42 2.07
C TYR A 167 -0.08 -3.21 0.76
N GLY A 168 -0.56 -4.46 0.78
CA GLY A 168 -0.68 -5.29 -0.42
C GLY A 168 -1.60 -4.67 -1.47
N HIS A 169 -2.69 -4.02 -1.03
CA HIS A 169 -3.60 -3.33 -1.94
C HIS A 169 -2.94 -2.08 -2.56
N GLY A 170 -2.21 -1.28 -1.77
CA GLY A 170 -1.45 -0.14 -2.28
C GLY A 170 -0.43 -0.52 -3.36
N TRP A 171 0.22 -1.68 -3.25
CA TRP A 171 1.09 -2.22 -4.30
C TRP A 171 0.34 -2.52 -5.59
N LEU A 172 -0.86 -3.13 -5.50
CA LEU A 172 -1.68 -3.40 -6.69
C LEU A 172 -2.14 -2.13 -7.37
N ASP A 173 -2.62 -1.15 -6.61
CA ASP A 173 -3.06 0.13 -7.15
C ASP A 173 -1.92 0.88 -7.85
N ALA A 174 -0.74 0.92 -7.24
CA ALA A 174 0.44 1.50 -7.88
C ALA A 174 0.78 0.78 -9.20
N GLY A 175 0.66 -0.55 -9.24
CA GLY A 175 0.86 -1.35 -10.44
C GLY A 175 -0.21 -1.09 -11.51
N VAL A 176 -1.48 -0.93 -11.12
CA VAL A 176 -2.57 -0.55 -12.06
C VAL A 176 -2.31 0.84 -12.63
N ARG A 177 -1.96 1.81 -11.77
CA ARG A 177 -1.62 3.18 -12.20
C ARG A 177 -0.44 3.21 -13.16
N ALA A 178 0.55 2.34 -12.96
CA ALA A 178 1.72 2.21 -13.83
C ALA A 178 1.47 1.42 -15.12
N GLY A 179 0.24 0.94 -15.35
CA GLY A 179 -0.10 0.16 -16.54
C GLY A 179 0.42 -1.28 -16.56
N LEU A 180 0.83 -1.81 -15.40
CA LEU A 180 1.24 -3.21 -15.27
C LEU A 180 0.04 -4.18 -15.34
N PHE A 181 -1.17 -3.68 -15.08
CA PHE A 181 -2.38 -4.50 -15.02
C PHE A 181 -3.52 -3.92 -15.83
N ALA A 182 -4.23 -4.81 -16.52
CA ALA A 182 -5.60 -4.56 -16.97
C ALA A 182 -6.57 -4.93 -15.84
N VAL A 183 -7.45 -4.00 -15.48
CA VAL A 183 -8.55 -4.26 -14.54
C VAL A 183 -9.68 -4.90 -15.30
N ILE A 184 -9.98 -6.16 -15.03
CA ILE A 184 -10.98 -6.98 -15.75
C ILE A 184 -12.33 -7.05 -15.04
N ALA A 185 -12.39 -6.65 -13.75
CA ALA A 185 -13.61 -6.62 -12.93
C ALA A 185 -13.44 -5.65 -11.75
N ASN A 186 -14.55 -5.27 -11.09
CA ASN A 186 -14.56 -4.51 -9.83
C ASN A 186 -13.65 -3.26 -9.87
N ARG A 187 -13.77 -2.45 -10.91
CA ARG A 187 -12.91 -1.26 -11.09
C ARG A 187 -13.04 -0.24 -9.95
N ASP A 188 -14.19 -0.22 -9.30
CA ASP A 188 -14.55 0.66 -8.19
C ASP A 188 -13.73 0.44 -6.91
N ILE A 189 -13.03 -0.70 -6.79
CA ILE A 189 -12.17 -0.97 -5.64
C ILE A 189 -10.73 -0.48 -5.82
N PHE A 190 -10.38 0.01 -7.01
CA PHE A 190 -9.06 0.57 -7.32
C PHE A 190 -9.10 2.10 -7.27
N THR A 191 -8.07 2.70 -6.72
CA THR A 191 -7.88 4.16 -6.63
C THR A 191 -7.12 4.66 -7.87
N VAL A 192 -7.70 4.51 -9.09
CA VAL A 192 -7.05 4.79 -10.37
C VAL A 192 -7.95 5.55 -11.35
#